data_3ed74ea1a994613224ca1031c7196177
#
_entry.id   3ed74ea1a994613224ca1031c7196177
#
_cell.length_a   1.000
_cell.length_b   1.000
_cell.length_c   1.000
_cell.angle_alpha   90.00
_cell.angle_beta   90.00
_cell.angle_gamma   90.00
#
_symmetry.space_group_name_H-M   'P 1'
#
loop_
_entity.id
_entity.type
_entity.pdbx_description
1 polymer ?
#
loop_
_entity_poly.entity_id
_entity_poly.type
_entity_poly.pdbx_seq_one_letter_code
_entity_poly.pdbx_strand_id
1 'polypeptide(L)'
;MYQKILNAAKANEPHVTQFLRDLIAIKSLSSQEEKVVGRIKEEMEKCKFDEITIDPMGNILGRIGKGKHVIAFDAHVDTVDVGNPANWKVDPFQGAVKDGIMYGRGSCDMKGALASIVHGGKLIKELGLENDYTLYVVGSV
;
A
#
# COMPACT_ATOMS: atom_id res chain seq x y z
N MET A 1 -5.60 -3.22 -24.65
CA MET A 1 -5.52 -3.56 -23.20
C MET A 1 -4.40 -2.83 -22.51
N TYR A 2 -3.14 -2.99 -22.89
CA TYR A 2 -1.97 -2.34 -22.25
C TYR A 2 -2.12 -0.82 -22.08
N GLN A 3 -2.48 -0.08 -23.15
CA GLN A 3 -2.65 1.38 -23.08
C GLN A 3 -3.75 1.82 -22.09
N LYS A 4 -4.83 1.02 -21.98
CA LYS A 4 -5.91 1.28 -21.00
C LYS A 4 -5.40 1.15 -19.57
N ILE A 5 -4.60 0.11 -19.29
CA ILE A 5 -3.98 -0.09 -17.96
C ILE A 5 -3.02 1.05 -17.64
N LEU A 6 -2.14 1.42 -18.58
CA LEU A 6 -1.17 2.51 -18.40
C LEU A 6 -1.87 3.85 -18.15
N ASN A 7 -2.93 4.16 -18.88
CA ASN A 7 -3.69 5.39 -18.70
C ASN A 7 -4.39 5.41 -17.33
N ALA A 8 -4.98 4.29 -16.91
CA ALA A 8 -5.60 4.17 -15.60
C ALA A 8 -4.58 4.31 -14.46
N ALA A 9 -3.39 3.70 -14.61
CA ALA A 9 -2.30 3.83 -13.64
C ALA A 9 -1.83 5.30 -13.50
N LYS A 10 -1.63 5.98 -14.61
CA LYS A 10 -1.26 7.41 -14.61
C LYS A 10 -2.34 8.28 -13.97
N ALA A 11 -3.61 8.05 -14.28
CA ALA A 11 -4.72 8.79 -13.69
C ALA A 11 -4.85 8.54 -12.18
N ASN A 12 -4.40 7.39 -11.69
CA ASN A 12 -4.44 7.00 -10.29
C ASN A 12 -3.22 7.48 -9.47
N GLU A 13 -2.18 8.01 -10.12
CA GLU A 13 -0.94 8.47 -9.48
C GLU A 13 -1.16 9.40 -8.27
N PRO A 14 -2.04 10.43 -8.33
CA PRO A 14 -2.27 11.31 -7.19
C PRO A 14 -2.81 10.57 -5.95
N HIS A 15 -3.66 9.54 -6.16
CA HIS A 15 -4.22 8.73 -5.08
C HIS A 15 -3.17 7.84 -4.43
N VAL A 16 -2.33 7.17 -5.23
CA VAL A 16 -1.19 6.36 -4.73
C VAL A 16 -0.23 7.24 -3.95
N THR A 17 0.10 8.41 -4.49
CA THR A 17 1.00 9.38 -3.84
C THR A 17 0.45 9.84 -2.49
N GLN A 18 -0.84 10.18 -2.42
CA GLN A 18 -1.45 10.61 -1.16
C GLN A 18 -1.50 9.45 -0.15
N PHE A 19 -1.90 8.27 -0.57
CA PHE A 19 -1.93 7.11 0.30
C PHE A 19 -0.53 6.76 0.86
N LEU A 20 0.50 6.80 0.02
CA LEU A 20 1.88 6.60 0.49
C LEU A 20 2.31 7.67 1.51
N ARG A 21 1.94 8.94 1.31
CA ARG A 21 2.19 10.01 2.29
C ARG A 21 1.51 9.74 3.61
N ASP A 22 0.26 9.28 3.58
CA ASP A 22 -0.49 8.93 4.79
C ASP A 22 0.20 7.79 5.55
N LEU A 23 0.67 6.76 4.84
CA LEU A 23 1.42 5.66 5.43
C LEU A 23 2.75 6.13 6.05
N ILE A 24 3.50 7.01 5.36
CA ILE A 24 4.75 7.57 5.86
C ILE A 24 4.52 8.40 7.13
N ALA A 25 3.42 9.14 7.22
CA ALA A 25 3.07 9.95 8.37
C ALA A 25 2.80 9.12 9.64
N ILE A 26 2.47 7.84 9.48
CA ILE A 26 2.21 6.93 10.60
C ILE A 26 3.50 6.19 10.95
N LYS A 27 4.03 6.44 12.15
CA LYS A 27 5.12 5.63 12.71
C LYS A 27 4.63 4.21 12.95
N SER A 28 5.34 3.23 12.45
CA SER A 28 5.01 1.81 12.56
C SER A 28 6.28 1.01 12.82
N LEU A 29 6.80 1.10 14.02
CA LEU A 29 7.89 0.23 14.46
C LEU A 29 7.34 -1.19 14.66
N SER A 30 8.22 -2.20 14.56
CA SER A 30 7.85 -3.59 14.82
C SER A 30 7.12 -3.72 16.16
N SER A 31 5.99 -4.41 16.18
CA SER A 31 5.02 -4.54 17.29
C SER A 31 4.24 -3.25 17.62
N GLN A 32 4.19 -2.26 16.71
CA GLN A 32 3.43 -1.01 16.85
C GLN A 32 2.68 -0.65 15.57
N GLU A 33 2.22 -1.65 14.82
CA GLU A 33 1.68 -1.50 13.46
C GLU A 33 0.17 -1.22 13.42
N GLU A 34 -0.55 -1.31 14.52
CA GLU A 34 -2.02 -1.21 14.57
C GLU A 34 -2.58 -0.01 13.79
N LYS A 35 -1.96 1.17 13.96
CA LYS A 35 -2.43 2.41 13.29
C LYS A 35 -2.24 2.36 11.77
N VAL A 36 -1.09 1.85 11.30
CA VAL A 36 -0.83 1.77 9.87
C VAL A 36 -1.69 0.69 9.22
N VAL A 37 -1.92 -0.43 9.90
CA VAL A 37 -2.86 -1.48 9.47
C VAL A 37 -4.28 -0.92 9.36
N GLY A 38 -4.73 -0.13 10.34
CA GLY A 38 -6.02 0.58 10.29
C GLY A 38 -6.13 1.48 9.05
N ARG A 39 -5.09 2.27 8.74
CA ARG A 39 -5.08 3.14 7.55
C ARG A 39 -5.09 2.35 6.25
N ILE A 40 -4.41 1.20 6.21
CA ILE A 40 -4.43 0.30 5.04
C ILE A 40 -5.84 -0.27 4.83
N LYS A 41 -6.49 -0.70 5.91
CA LYS A 41 -7.88 -1.18 5.87
C LYS A 41 -8.82 -0.13 5.25
N GLU A 42 -8.76 1.10 5.73
CA GLU A 42 -9.57 2.20 5.19
C GLU A 42 -9.33 2.40 3.68
N GLU A 43 -8.09 2.27 3.22
CA GLU A 43 -7.79 2.42 1.80
C GLU A 43 -8.31 1.25 0.97
N MET A 44 -8.16 0.02 1.45
CA MET A 44 -8.73 -1.17 0.79
C MET A 44 -10.26 -1.08 0.70
N GLU A 45 -10.94 -0.54 1.73
CA GLU A 45 -12.38 -0.29 1.71
C GLU A 45 -12.75 0.75 0.63
N LYS A 46 -12.03 1.87 0.54
CA LYS A 46 -12.19 2.87 -0.53
C LYS A 46 -11.95 2.30 -1.92
N CYS A 47 -10.96 1.41 -2.03
CA CYS A 47 -10.62 0.67 -3.26
C CYS A 47 -11.60 -0.48 -3.55
N LYS A 48 -12.62 -0.69 -2.71
CA LYS A 48 -13.68 -1.69 -2.86
C LYS A 48 -13.17 -3.12 -2.98
N PHE A 49 -12.20 -3.50 -2.17
CA PHE A 49 -11.78 -4.90 -2.05
C PHE A 49 -12.98 -5.77 -1.68
N ASP A 50 -13.03 -7.01 -2.17
CA ASP A 50 -14.19 -7.90 -1.98
C ASP A 50 -14.28 -8.44 -0.55
N GLU A 51 -13.13 -8.58 0.10
CA GLU A 51 -13.01 -9.01 1.49
C GLU A 51 -11.75 -8.39 2.10
N ILE A 52 -11.83 -8.00 3.37
CA ILE A 52 -10.69 -7.44 4.11
C ILE A 52 -10.72 -8.08 5.49
N THR A 53 -9.64 -8.77 5.83
CA THR A 53 -9.49 -9.43 7.13
C THR A 53 -8.19 -8.99 7.80
N ILE A 54 -8.20 -8.94 9.12
CA ILE A 54 -6.98 -8.79 9.94
C ILE A 54 -6.90 -10.07 10.78
N ASP A 55 -5.78 -10.77 10.63
CA ASP A 55 -5.56 -12.01 11.37
C ASP A 55 -5.15 -11.75 12.83
N PRO A 56 -5.10 -12.77 13.70
CA PRO A 56 -4.72 -12.60 15.10
C PRO A 56 -3.29 -12.10 15.33
N MET A 57 -2.41 -12.17 14.34
CA MET A 57 -1.06 -11.62 14.41
C MET A 57 -1.00 -10.13 14.05
N GLY A 58 -2.05 -9.61 13.39
CA GLY A 58 -2.11 -8.23 12.93
C GLY A 58 -1.91 -8.05 11.42
N ASN A 59 -1.62 -9.13 10.67
CA ASN A 59 -1.52 -9.03 9.22
C ASN A 59 -2.86 -8.65 8.60
N ILE A 60 -2.84 -7.72 7.64
CA ILE A 60 -4.04 -7.37 6.89
C ILE A 60 -4.03 -8.05 5.52
N LEU A 61 -5.15 -8.67 5.18
CA LEU A 61 -5.35 -9.39 3.92
C LEU A 61 -6.55 -8.78 3.19
N GLY A 62 -6.33 -8.23 2.02
CA GLY A 62 -7.38 -7.76 1.11
C GLY A 62 -7.51 -8.70 -0.08
N ARG A 63 -8.73 -9.18 -0.37
CA ARG A 63 -9.02 -10.09 -1.48
C ARG A 63 -9.77 -9.37 -2.60
N ILE A 64 -9.41 -9.69 -3.84
CA ILE A 64 -10.11 -9.29 -5.07
C ILE A 64 -10.31 -10.53 -5.94
N GLY A 65 -11.52 -10.68 -6.47
CA GLY A 65 -11.90 -11.83 -7.30
C GLY A 65 -12.20 -13.08 -6.48
N LYS A 66 -12.54 -14.15 -7.20
CA LYS A 66 -12.88 -15.48 -6.64
C LYS A 66 -12.56 -16.61 -7.62
N GLY A 67 -11.58 -16.40 -8.48
CA GLY A 67 -11.09 -17.39 -9.42
C GLY A 67 -10.28 -18.50 -8.74
N LYS A 68 -10.02 -19.58 -9.47
CA LYS A 68 -9.31 -20.75 -8.93
C LYS A 68 -7.80 -20.57 -8.79
N HIS A 69 -7.22 -19.61 -9.55
CA HIS A 69 -5.80 -19.31 -9.48
C HIS A 69 -5.56 -18.22 -8.44
N VAL A 70 -4.75 -18.52 -7.44
CA VAL A 70 -4.46 -17.59 -6.34
C VAL A 70 -3.10 -16.94 -6.56
N ILE A 71 -3.07 -15.62 -6.47
CA ILE A 71 -1.85 -14.81 -6.48
C ILE A 71 -1.86 -13.95 -5.23
N ALA A 72 -0.76 -13.95 -4.48
CA ALA A 72 -0.59 -13.06 -3.34
C ALA A 72 0.59 -12.10 -3.58
N PHE A 73 0.37 -10.83 -3.29
CA PHE A 73 1.41 -9.82 -3.17
C PHE A 73 1.54 -9.44 -1.71
N ASP A 74 2.73 -9.55 -1.17
CA ASP A 74 3.04 -9.26 0.22
C ASP A 74 3.99 -8.08 0.34
N ALA A 75 3.73 -7.23 1.34
CA ALA A 75 4.60 -6.13 1.72
C ALA A 75 4.51 -5.94 3.24
N HIS A 76 5.66 -5.87 3.92
CA HIS A 76 5.66 -5.56 5.35
C HIS A 76 5.25 -4.11 5.62
N VAL A 77 4.62 -3.88 6.77
CA VAL A 77 4.04 -2.57 7.13
C VAL A 77 4.86 -1.82 8.17
N ASP A 78 5.75 -2.52 8.86
CA ASP A 78 6.65 -1.92 9.84
C ASP A 78 7.83 -1.19 9.19
N THR A 79 8.49 -0.39 9.96
CA THR A 79 9.73 0.30 9.59
C THR A 79 10.69 0.32 10.77
N VAL A 80 11.99 0.36 10.47
CA VAL A 80 12.99 0.70 11.49
C VAL A 80 12.87 2.17 11.90
N ASP A 81 13.39 2.52 13.07
CA ASP A 81 13.42 3.89 13.56
C ASP A 81 14.23 4.80 12.61
N VAL A 82 13.99 6.10 12.74
CA VAL A 82 14.70 7.14 11.98
C VAL A 82 16.15 7.34 12.43
N GLY A 83 16.53 6.80 13.58
CA GLY A 83 17.84 6.99 14.19
C GLY A 83 18.04 8.46 14.64
N ASN A 84 19.19 9.05 14.28
CA ASN A 84 19.43 10.46 14.60
C ASN A 84 18.69 11.39 13.60
N PRO A 85 17.66 12.15 14.07
CA PRO A 85 16.90 13.06 13.19
C PRO A 85 17.77 14.12 12.48
N ALA A 86 18.91 14.50 13.05
CA ALA A 86 19.81 15.48 12.45
C ALA A 86 20.45 15.01 11.14
N ASN A 87 20.43 13.70 10.86
CA ASN A 87 20.93 13.14 9.61
C ASN A 87 19.91 13.24 8.46
N TRP A 88 18.67 13.63 8.74
CA TRP A 88 17.64 13.77 7.73
C TRP A 88 17.62 15.18 7.16
N LYS A 89 17.57 15.28 5.83
CA LYS A 89 17.45 16.57 5.12
C LYS A 89 16.01 17.07 5.03
N VAL A 90 15.06 16.23 5.33
CA VAL A 90 13.61 16.50 5.37
C VAL A 90 13.02 15.79 6.58
N ASP A 91 11.84 16.19 7.04
CA ASP A 91 11.12 15.43 8.07
C ASP A 91 10.82 14.01 7.56
N PRO A 92 11.31 12.96 8.24
CA PRO A 92 11.14 11.57 7.80
C PRO A 92 9.68 11.10 7.79
N PHE A 93 8.75 11.82 8.41
CA PHE A 93 7.33 11.47 8.47
C PHE A 93 6.42 12.41 7.66
N GLN A 94 6.98 13.35 6.93
CA GLN A 94 6.21 14.30 6.11
C GLN A 94 5.79 13.74 4.75
N GLY A 95 6.54 12.76 4.20
CA GLY A 95 6.34 12.30 2.84
C GLY A 95 6.53 13.43 1.82
N ALA A 96 7.63 14.18 1.96
CA ALA A 96 7.94 15.31 1.09
C ALA A 96 8.22 14.80 -0.34
N VAL A 97 7.59 15.46 -1.34
CA VAL A 97 7.84 15.18 -2.76
C VAL A 97 8.67 16.30 -3.35
N LYS A 98 9.80 15.95 -3.94
CA LYS A 98 10.68 16.89 -4.65
C LYS A 98 11.19 16.23 -5.93
N ASP A 99 11.04 16.93 -7.04
CA ASP A 99 11.48 16.47 -8.37
C ASP A 99 10.96 15.07 -8.75
N GLY A 100 9.70 14.76 -8.37
CA GLY A 100 9.07 13.47 -8.61
C GLY A 100 9.51 12.34 -7.66
N ILE A 101 10.34 12.62 -6.66
CA ILE A 101 10.85 11.66 -5.67
C ILE A 101 10.20 11.93 -4.32
N MET A 102 9.64 10.90 -3.70
CA MET A 102 9.10 10.99 -2.34
C MET A 102 10.15 10.57 -1.31
N TYR A 103 10.35 11.44 -0.33
CA TYR A 103 11.28 11.25 0.78
C TYR A 103 10.54 10.99 2.08
N GLY A 104 10.96 9.96 2.81
CA GLY A 104 10.41 9.63 4.12
C GLY A 104 10.82 8.25 4.60
N ARG A 105 10.66 7.99 5.91
CA ARG A 105 10.91 6.66 6.48
C ARG A 105 9.91 5.66 5.92
N GLY A 106 10.42 4.56 5.35
CA GLY A 106 9.59 3.52 4.72
C GLY A 106 9.12 3.86 3.30
N SER A 107 9.47 5.02 2.71
CA SER A 107 9.04 5.36 1.34
C SER A 107 9.50 4.34 0.30
N CYS A 108 10.68 3.75 0.48
CA CYS A 108 11.26 2.71 -0.38
C CYS A 108 11.06 1.31 0.24
N ASP A 109 11.29 1.17 1.54
CA ASP A 109 11.26 -0.10 2.28
C ASP A 109 10.24 -0.05 3.42
N MET A 110 9.00 -0.59 3.20
CA MET A 110 8.51 -0.85 1.84
C MET A 110 7.06 -0.36 1.65
N LYS A 111 6.66 0.74 2.34
CA LYS A 111 5.32 1.36 2.23
C LYS A 111 4.99 1.78 0.79
N GLY A 112 6.03 2.11 -0.03
CA GLY A 112 5.86 2.40 -1.45
C GLY A 112 5.36 1.19 -2.26
N ALA A 113 5.92 0.01 -1.99
CA ALA A 113 5.45 -1.24 -2.57
C ALA A 113 4.00 -1.52 -2.13
N LEU A 114 3.72 -1.39 -0.83
CA LEU A 114 2.38 -1.58 -0.28
C LEU A 114 1.34 -0.66 -0.94
N ALA A 115 1.63 0.63 -1.06
CA ALA A 115 0.74 1.58 -1.74
C ALA A 115 0.49 1.17 -3.20
N SER A 116 1.54 0.70 -3.88
CA SER A 116 1.45 0.26 -5.27
C SER A 116 0.60 -0.99 -5.45
N ILE A 117 0.74 -2.00 -4.57
CA ILE A 117 -0.04 -3.25 -4.69
C ILE A 117 -1.51 -3.05 -4.30
N VAL A 118 -1.84 -2.21 -3.31
CA VAL A 118 -3.22 -1.86 -2.96
C VAL A 118 -3.92 -1.19 -4.15
N HIS A 119 -3.31 -0.18 -4.72
CA HIS A 119 -3.89 0.52 -5.88
C HIS A 119 -3.80 -0.28 -7.18
N GLY A 120 -2.82 -1.18 -7.31
CA GLY A 120 -2.78 -2.18 -8.39
C GLY A 120 -4.01 -3.10 -8.35
N GLY A 121 -4.35 -3.59 -7.16
CA GLY A 121 -5.58 -4.36 -6.91
C GLY A 121 -6.84 -3.58 -7.29
N LYS A 122 -6.94 -2.32 -6.86
CA LYS A 122 -8.05 -1.42 -7.28
C LYS A 122 -8.19 -1.37 -8.80
N LEU A 123 -7.09 -1.17 -9.52
CA LEU A 123 -7.12 -1.08 -10.99
C LEU A 123 -7.50 -2.40 -11.65
N ILE A 124 -7.04 -3.53 -11.12
CA ILE A 124 -7.46 -4.86 -11.61
C ILE A 124 -8.98 -4.99 -11.55
N LYS A 125 -9.58 -4.62 -10.41
CA LYS A 125 -11.02 -4.66 -10.19
C LYS A 125 -11.78 -3.67 -11.09
N GLU A 126 -11.36 -2.40 -11.13
CA GLU A 126 -12.02 -1.37 -11.94
C GLU A 126 -12.00 -1.64 -13.43
N LEU A 127 -10.98 -2.36 -13.89
CA LEU A 127 -10.81 -2.71 -15.31
C LEU A 127 -11.40 -4.10 -15.65
N GLY A 128 -11.90 -4.83 -14.64
CA GLY A 128 -12.47 -6.17 -14.83
C GLY A 128 -11.43 -7.18 -15.32
N LEU A 129 -10.23 -7.18 -14.69
CA LEU A 129 -9.09 -8.01 -15.11
C LEU A 129 -8.87 -9.23 -14.22
N GLU A 130 -9.72 -9.48 -13.22
CA GLU A 130 -9.60 -10.60 -12.30
C GLU A 130 -9.70 -11.96 -13.00
N ASN A 131 -10.53 -12.07 -14.05
CA ASN A 131 -10.77 -13.32 -14.79
C ASN A 131 -10.95 -14.53 -13.85
N ASP A 132 -10.11 -15.58 -14.01
CA ASP A 132 -10.12 -16.80 -13.18
C ASP A 132 -9.07 -16.74 -12.05
N TYR A 133 -8.78 -15.54 -11.56
CA TYR A 133 -7.84 -15.30 -10.47
C TYR A 133 -8.50 -14.80 -9.21
N THR A 134 -7.92 -15.19 -8.08
CA THR A 134 -8.11 -14.56 -6.77
C THR A 134 -6.81 -13.86 -6.42
N LEU A 135 -6.88 -12.56 -6.23
CA LEU A 135 -5.73 -11.75 -5.83
C LEU A 135 -5.82 -11.44 -4.33
N TYR A 136 -4.75 -11.73 -3.60
CA TYR A 136 -4.55 -11.24 -2.25
C TYR A 136 -3.49 -10.14 -2.22
N VAL A 137 -3.80 -9.06 -1.52
CA VAL A 137 -2.84 -8.04 -1.11
C VAL A 137 -2.66 -8.19 0.39
N VAL A 138 -1.44 -8.46 0.81
CA VAL A 138 -1.09 -8.73 2.21
C VAL A 138 -0.21 -7.60 2.72
N GLY A 139 -0.57 -7.05 3.88
CA GLY A 139 0.30 -6.20 4.68
C GLY A 139 0.74 -6.97 5.90
N SER A 140 1.99 -7.42 5.92
CA SER A 140 2.52 -8.27 6.99
C SER A 140 3.16 -7.43 8.11
N VAL A 141 2.95 -7.84 9.36
CA VAL A 141 3.55 -7.23 10.55
C VAL A 141 4.78 -7.99 10.99
#